data_2b1df9e42615749ade26c6a9e41c390b
#
_entry.id   2b1df9e42615749ade26c6a9e41c390b
#
_cell.length_a   1.000
_cell.length_b   1.000
_cell.length_c   1.000
_cell.angle_alpha   90.00
_cell.angle_beta   90.00
_cell.angle_gamma   90.00
#
_symmetry.space_group_name_H-M   'P 1'
#
loop_
_entity.id
_entity.type
_entity.pdbx_description
1 polymer ?
#
loop_
_entity_poly.entity_id
_entity_poly.type
_entity_poly.pdbx_seq_one_letter_code
_entity_poly.pdbx_strand_id
1 'polypeptide(L)'
;MKKTKGLTIHLVGFQSNQFIMNIEHERSGFRMFIEWRPNRPSNQSLHQQIVDWMKQQITRGEWPVATKLPSQRSLADSFGVNRSTIITAIDELIADGLLETKVGSGTFVSNNTWNVLVSSKQPDWKNYVRNGLHEPNLKTIQDINQYETDTAIIRLGTGELSPSLLPTKKIEKTLQSTSFDAHSLGYSEPKGDKRLRQCISVYLETKGVNASPSSLMIVSGGLQALQLISVGLLQKGSMVLHESPSYLNSVHPFQSAGMHLVGLSKQGRESIPTQIKRINGRKKASLFYTVPTFNNPTNTTWTKEERLNLLSICKKEQIPIIEDDVYSDLWFEKEPPLPIKSLDTDGLVLHIGSMSKTLSPGLRIGWIAGPITVIERLADIKMQMDYGSSALSQHLVAEWLASDQYSKHLEWLRHELIVRRDFTLTLLNQYFKELAEWQIPQGGFYIWLKLCKPIVNPNLFKQAIKENILLNPGYIYEPNNNTHLRLSYSYASEEQLAYGIQTLSKIIRRLI
;
A
#
# COMPACT_ATOMS: atom_id res chain seq x y z
N MET A 1 -27.95 53.85 -27.73
CA MET A 1 -26.73 54.08 -28.53
C MET A 1 -25.52 54.08 -27.61
N LYS A 2 -24.69 53.08 -27.70
CA LYS A 2 -23.23 53.06 -27.67
C LYS A 2 -22.77 51.60 -27.70
N LYS A 3 -22.08 51.27 -28.75
CA LYS A 3 -21.51 49.96 -29.07
C LYS A 3 -20.37 49.66 -28.11
N THR A 4 -20.38 48.44 -27.55
CA THR A 4 -19.21 47.80 -26.93
C THR A 4 -18.65 46.79 -27.92
N LYS A 5 -17.36 46.95 -28.23
CA LYS A 5 -16.58 46.15 -29.18
C LYS A 5 -16.37 44.74 -28.61
N GLY A 6 -16.69 43.72 -29.41
CA GLY A 6 -16.37 42.35 -29.12
C GLY A 6 -14.89 42.07 -29.29
N LEU A 7 -14.36 41.32 -28.34
CA LEU A 7 -13.06 40.67 -28.41
C LEU A 7 -13.26 39.32 -29.08
N THR A 8 -12.80 39.19 -30.33
CA THR A 8 -12.81 37.92 -31.04
C THR A 8 -11.56 37.16 -30.64
N ILE A 9 -11.73 36.10 -29.87
CA ILE A 9 -10.66 35.13 -29.60
C ILE A 9 -10.66 34.13 -30.72
N HIS A 10 -9.62 34.12 -31.54
CA HIS A 10 -9.35 33.08 -32.52
C HIS A 10 -8.90 31.80 -31.75
N LEU A 11 -9.80 30.87 -31.58
CA LEU A 11 -9.47 29.50 -31.25
C LEU A 11 -8.83 28.83 -32.46
N VAL A 12 -7.52 28.64 -32.42
CA VAL A 12 -6.79 27.77 -33.32
C VAL A 12 -7.15 26.33 -32.90
N GLY A 13 -7.84 25.63 -33.80
CA GLY A 13 -8.26 24.26 -33.53
C GLY A 13 -7.07 23.33 -33.41
N PHE A 14 -6.93 22.74 -32.23
CA PHE A 14 -6.18 21.49 -32.06
C PHE A 14 -7.13 20.34 -32.36
N GLN A 15 -6.89 19.66 -33.45
CA GLN A 15 -7.55 18.38 -33.75
C GLN A 15 -7.10 17.36 -32.71
N SER A 16 -8.05 16.90 -31.90
CA SER A 16 -7.90 15.77 -31.00
C SER A 16 -7.81 14.48 -31.82
N ASN A 17 -6.60 13.95 -32.00
CA ASN A 17 -6.42 12.57 -32.39
C ASN A 17 -6.72 11.68 -31.15
N GLN A 18 -7.92 11.11 -31.14
CA GLN A 18 -8.25 9.99 -30.26
C GLN A 18 -7.37 8.79 -30.66
N PHE A 19 -6.39 8.46 -29.83
CA PHE A 19 -5.76 7.15 -29.84
C PHE A 19 -6.73 6.15 -29.17
N ILE A 20 -7.53 5.47 -30.00
CA ILE A 20 -8.20 4.23 -29.60
C ILE A 20 -7.13 3.14 -29.60
N MET A 21 -6.66 2.73 -28.41
CA MET A 21 -5.91 1.49 -28.28
C MET A 21 -6.87 0.30 -28.44
N ASN A 22 -6.98 -0.24 -29.64
CA ASN A 22 -7.45 -1.58 -29.82
C ASN A 22 -6.31 -2.54 -29.46
N ILE A 23 -6.41 -3.16 -28.28
CA ILE A 23 -5.56 -4.31 -27.93
C ILE A 23 -6.21 -5.54 -28.57
N GLU A 24 -5.94 -5.77 -29.84
CA GLU A 24 -6.09 -7.09 -30.43
C GLU A 24 -4.79 -7.87 -30.23
N HIS A 25 -4.91 -8.98 -29.52
CA HIS A 25 -3.87 -9.99 -29.38
C HIS A 25 -3.65 -10.68 -30.73
N GLU A 26 -2.85 -10.09 -31.61
CA GLU A 26 -2.21 -10.80 -32.70
C GLU A 26 -0.72 -10.49 -32.72
N ARG A 27 0.07 -11.51 -33.04
CA ARG A 27 1.52 -11.50 -33.27
C ARG A 27 1.90 -10.50 -34.38
N SER A 28 1.80 -9.20 -34.13
CA SER A 28 2.24 -8.16 -35.02
C SER A 28 3.66 -7.74 -34.68
N GLY A 29 4.59 -8.14 -35.51
CA GLY A 29 5.95 -7.61 -35.45
C GLY A 29 5.88 -6.09 -35.66
N PHE A 30 6.32 -5.34 -34.64
CA PHE A 30 6.57 -3.91 -34.74
C PHE A 30 7.51 -3.67 -35.95
N ARG A 31 6.99 -3.09 -37.03
CA ARG A 31 7.81 -2.73 -38.18
C ARG A 31 8.51 -1.41 -37.89
N MET A 32 9.81 -1.47 -37.60
CA MET A 32 10.64 -0.28 -37.50
C MET A 32 10.73 0.39 -38.88
N PHE A 33 10.18 1.60 -38.98
CA PHE A 33 10.40 2.47 -40.13
C PHE A 33 11.64 3.34 -39.87
N ILE A 34 12.70 3.15 -40.68
CA ILE A 34 13.95 3.91 -40.58
C ILE A 34 14.03 4.79 -41.84
N GLU A 35 13.66 6.06 -41.71
CA GLU A 35 13.75 7.04 -42.80
C GLU A 35 15.07 7.83 -42.74
N TRP A 36 15.74 7.85 -41.55
CA TRP A 36 16.96 8.59 -41.35
C TRP A 36 18.18 7.86 -41.95
N ARG A 37 19.12 8.63 -42.52
CA ARG A 37 20.40 8.12 -43.01
C ARG A 37 21.56 9.00 -42.50
N PRO A 38 22.75 8.40 -42.24
CA PRO A 38 23.91 9.15 -41.80
C PRO A 38 24.44 10.08 -42.91
N ASN A 39 24.93 11.26 -42.50
CA ASN A 39 25.44 12.28 -43.38
C ASN A 39 26.93 12.01 -43.72
N ARG A 40 27.24 11.70 -44.98
CA ARG A 40 28.65 11.39 -45.43
C ARG A 40 29.63 12.57 -45.35
N PRO A 41 29.24 13.85 -45.58
CA PRO A 41 30.12 14.99 -45.38
C PRO A 41 30.40 15.42 -43.95
N SER A 42 29.87 14.71 -42.95
CA SER A 42 30.10 15.05 -41.53
C SER A 42 31.50 14.72 -41.06
N ASN A 43 32.02 15.52 -40.10
CA ASN A 43 33.28 15.22 -39.39
C ASN A 43 33.19 14.00 -38.46
N GLN A 44 31.98 13.46 -38.22
CA GLN A 44 31.74 12.30 -37.40
C GLN A 44 31.63 11.04 -38.27
N SER A 45 32.22 9.94 -37.81
CA SER A 45 32.17 8.66 -38.55
C SER A 45 30.75 8.15 -38.73
N LEU A 46 30.48 7.42 -39.81
CA LEU A 46 29.13 6.90 -40.10
C LEU A 46 28.61 5.98 -39.00
N HIS A 47 29.47 5.15 -38.40
CA HIS A 47 29.03 4.29 -37.31
C HIS A 47 28.63 5.08 -36.07
N GLN A 48 29.39 6.13 -35.73
CA GLN A 48 29.07 6.97 -34.58
C GLN A 48 27.76 7.72 -34.74
N GLN A 49 27.48 8.23 -35.93
CA GLN A 49 26.18 8.86 -36.24
C GLN A 49 25.03 7.87 -36.08
N ILE A 50 25.23 6.61 -36.49
CA ILE A 50 24.24 5.54 -36.34
C ILE A 50 24.03 5.18 -34.88
N VAL A 51 25.11 5.06 -34.10
CA VAL A 51 25.07 4.83 -32.65
C VAL A 51 24.27 5.93 -31.96
N ASP A 52 24.60 7.19 -32.23
CA ASP A 52 23.92 8.33 -31.59
C ASP A 52 22.45 8.39 -31.97
N TRP A 53 22.11 8.12 -33.24
CA TRP A 53 20.71 8.09 -33.67
C TRP A 53 19.95 6.93 -33.03
N MET A 54 20.51 5.71 -33.01
CA MET A 54 19.88 4.55 -32.36
C MET A 54 19.71 4.77 -30.83
N LYS A 55 20.73 5.37 -30.18
CA LYS A 55 20.62 5.81 -28.78
C LYS A 55 19.43 6.74 -28.56
N GLN A 56 19.23 7.73 -29.45
CA GLN A 56 18.10 8.63 -29.37
C GLN A 56 16.76 7.93 -29.53
N GLN A 57 16.63 6.97 -30.44
CA GLN A 57 15.38 6.22 -30.63
C GLN A 57 15.04 5.39 -29.37
N ILE A 58 16.04 4.74 -28.77
CA ILE A 58 15.88 3.98 -27.54
C ILE A 58 15.54 4.92 -26.36
N THR A 59 16.25 6.04 -26.26
CA THR A 59 16.08 7.04 -25.19
C THR A 59 14.71 7.71 -25.20
N ARG A 60 14.17 8.00 -26.41
CA ARG A 60 12.84 8.59 -26.58
C ARG A 60 11.71 7.58 -26.45
N GLY A 61 12.03 6.29 -26.25
CA GLY A 61 11.03 5.23 -26.18
C GLY A 61 10.43 4.83 -27.54
N GLU A 62 10.93 5.38 -28.65
CA GLU A 62 10.53 4.99 -30.01
C GLU A 62 10.88 3.51 -30.28
N TRP A 63 11.94 3.02 -29.65
CA TRP A 63 12.31 1.61 -29.62
C TRP A 63 12.20 1.09 -28.17
N PRO A 64 11.04 0.54 -27.80
CA PRO A 64 10.80 0.02 -26.44
C PRO A 64 11.72 -1.14 -26.08
N VAL A 65 11.93 -1.34 -24.77
CA VAL A 65 12.62 -2.53 -24.24
C VAL A 65 11.94 -3.82 -24.74
N ALA A 66 12.73 -4.85 -25.02
CA ALA A 66 12.33 -6.10 -25.67
C ALA A 66 11.97 -6.00 -27.15
N THR A 67 12.04 -4.83 -27.78
CA THR A 67 11.87 -4.71 -29.22
C THR A 67 13.00 -5.42 -29.96
N LYS A 68 12.65 -6.32 -30.90
CA LYS A 68 13.60 -7.00 -31.77
C LYS A 68 14.05 -6.09 -32.88
N LEU A 69 15.36 -5.88 -33.04
CA LEU A 69 15.94 -5.13 -34.14
C LEU A 69 15.82 -5.91 -35.47
N PRO A 70 15.72 -5.20 -36.62
CA PRO A 70 15.90 -5.79 -37.93
C PRO A 70 17.29 -6.46 -38.05
N SER A 71 17.43 -7.38 -39.01
CA SER A 71 18.73 -8.02 -39.23
C SER A 71 19.81 -6.98 -39.57
N GLN A 72 21.07 -7.28 -39.24
CA GLN A 72 22.20 -6.41 -39.57
C GLN A 72 22.24 -6.05 -41.06
N ARG A 73 21.82 -6.97 -41.93
CA ARG A 73 21.73 -6.73 -43.42
C ARG A 73 20.63 -5.71 -43.71
N SER A 74 19.45 -5.90 -43.13
CA SER A 74 18.32 -4.98 -43.30
C SER A 74 18.63 -3.57 -42.78
N LEU A 75 19.33 -3.48 -41.63
CA LEU A 75 19.77 -2.19 -41.08
C LEU A 75 20.80 -1.50 -41.99
N ALA A 76 21.75 -2.27 -42.55
CA ALA A 76 22.74 -1.75 -43.49
C ALA A 76 22.07 -1.16 -44.77
N ASP A 77 21.09 -1.86 -45.28
CA ASP A 77 20.30 -1.41 -46.46
C ASP A 77 19.52 -0.13 -46.11
N SER A 78 18.85 -0.07 -44.94
CA SER A 78 18.07 1.09 -44.50
C SER A 78 18.93 2.34 -44.29
N PHE A 79 20.07 2.19 -43.63
CA PHE A 79 21.01 3.32 -43.38
C PHE A 79 21.89 3.65 -44.62
N GLY A 80 21.94 2.82 -45.64
CA GLY A 80 22.77 3.01 -46.83
C GLY A 80 24.28 2.91 -46.51
N VAL A 81 24.69 1.96 -45.64
CA VAL A 81 26.08 1.73 -45.19
C VAL A 81 26.47 0.26 -45.35
N ASN A 82 27.75 -0.02 -45.19
CA ASN A 82 28.24 -1.40 -45.20
C ASN A 82 27.82 -2.16 -43.95
N ARG A 83 27.64 -3.47 -44.06
CA ARG A 83 27.26 -4.35 -42.96
C ARG A 83 28.26 -4.27 -41.77
N SER A 84 29.54 -4.11 -42.04
CA SER A 84 30.59 -3.94 -41.04
C SER A 84 30.35 -2.72 -40.15
N THR A 85 29.88 -1.61 -40.74
CA THR A 85 29.52 -0.38 -40.00
C THR A 85 28.38 -0.62 -39.02
N ILE A 86 27.37 -1.41 -39.41
CA ILE A 86 26.27 -1.81 -38.53
C ILE A 86 26.73 -2.74 -37.41
N ILE A 87 27.61 -3.69 -37.72
CA ILE A 87 28.19 -4.60 -36.69
C ILE A 87 28.90 -3.77 -35.62
N THR A 88 29.79 -2.87 -36.01
CA THR A 88 30.51 -2.00 -35.08
C THR A 88 29.57 -1.15 -34.24
N ALA A 89 28.49 -0.57 -34.84
CA ALA A 89 27.51 0.22 -34.12
C ALA A 89 26.66 -0.63 -33.11
N ILE A 90 26.28 -1.84 -33.51
CA ILE A 90 25.55 -2.76 -32.63
C ILE A 90 26.46 -3.23 -31.47
N ASP A 91 27.69 -3.58 -31.74
CA ASP A 91 28.64 -4.03 -30.70
C ASP A 91 28.87 -2.93 -29.66
N GLU A 92 28.99 -1.66 -30.09
CA GLU A 92 29.08 -0.51 -29.19
C GLU A 92 27.83 -0.36 -28.34
N LEU A 93 26.64 -0.48 -28.94
CA LEU A 93 25.38 -0.39 -28.21
C LEU A 93 25.15 -1.58 -27.24
N ILE A 94 25.73 -2.75 -27.55
CA ILE A 94 25.76 -3.90 -26.64
C ILE A 94 26.72 -3.63 -25.47
N ALA A 95 27.89 -3.09 -25.77
CA ALA A 95 28.89 -2.72 -24.73
C ALA A 95 28.31 -1.64 -23.78
N ASP A 96 27.49 -0.72 -24.29
CA ASP A 96 26.75 0.27 -23.51
C ASP A 96 25.53 -0.32 -22.76
N GLY A 97 25.22 -1.61 -22.94
CA GLY A 97 24.08 -2.27 -22.29
C GLY A 97 22.71 -1.89 -22.81
N LEU A 98 22.63 -1.23 -23.96
CA LEU A 98 21.37 -0.82 -24.58
C LEU A 98 20.74 -1.92 -25.42
N LEU A 99 21.57 -2.77 -26.00
CA LEU A 99 21.17 -3.91 -26.79
C LEU A 99 21.69 -5.21 -26.16
N GLU A 100 20.99 -6.32 -26.41
CA GLU A 100 21.44 -7.66 -26.07
C GLU A 100 21.24 -8.59 -27.28
N THR A 101 22.16 -9.53 -27.47
CA THR A 101 22.00 -10.55 -28.52
C THR A 101 21.61 -11.87 -27.88
N LYS A 102 20.50 -12.46 -28.35
CA LYS A 102 20.05 -13.81 -27.97
C LYS A 102 20.37 -14.77 -29.10
N VAL A 103 21.22 -15.77 -28.78
CA VAL A 103 21.68 -16.78 -29.77
C VAL A 103 20.47 -17.42 -30.45
N GLY A 104 20.46 -17.42 -31.79
CA GLY A 104 19.38 -17.95 -32.60
C GLY A 104 18.10 -17.08 -32.69
N SER A 105 17.99 -16.01 -31.88
CA SER A 105 16.78 -15.17 -31.84
C SER A 105 16.99 -13.76 -32.39
N GLY A 106 18.20 -13.22 -32.36
CA GLY A 106 18.55 -11.88 -32.87
C GLY A 106 18.94 -10.88 -31.81
N THR A 107 19.02 -9.61 -32.16
CA THR A 107 19.37 -8.48 -31.28
C THR A 107 18.11 -7.77 -30.80
N PHE A 108 18.07 -7.44 -29.53
CA PHE A 108 16.93 -6.82 -28.84
C PHE A 108 17.37 -5.59 -28.04
N VAL A 109 16.45 -4.63 -27.87
CA VAL A 109 16.64 -3.54 -26.91
C VAL A 109 16.58 -4.13 -25.50
N SER A 110 17.67 -4.06 -24.75
CA SER A 110 17.78 -4.64 -23.39
C SER A 110 17.41 -3.62 -22.33
N ASN A 111 17.65 -2.33 -22.59
CA ASN A 111 17.40 -1.27 -21.64
C ASN A 111 17.08 0.06 -22.33
N ASN A 112 16.34 0.93 -21.63
CA ASN A 112 16.06 2.27 -22.13
C ASN A 112 16.57 3.34 -21.15
N THR A 113 16.83 4.52 -21.68
CA THR A 113 16.95 5.84 -21.05
C THR A 113 17.89 6.03 -19.86
N TRP A 114 17.83 5.22 -18.81
CA TRP A 114 18.63 5.49 -17.60
C TRP A 114 20.11 5.15 -17.76
N ASN A 115 20.46 4.15 -18.55
CA ASN A 115 21.87 3.78 -18.78
C ASN A 115 22.57 4.63 -19.85
N VAL A 116 21.84 5.29 -20.76
CA VAL A 116 22.43 6.15 -21.83
C VAL A 116 22.88 7.50 -21.29
N LEU A 117 22.19 8.04 -20.29
CA LEU A 117 22.61 9.25 -19.58
C LEU A 117 23.85 9.04 -18.69
N VAL A 118 24.30 7.77 -18.52
CA VAL A 118 25.29 7.33 -17.52
C VAL A 118 26.73 7.25 -18.05
N SER A 119 26.99 7.44 -19.33
CA SER A 119 28.35 7.23 -19.90
C SER A 119 29.39 8.32 -19.56
N SER A 120 29.10 9.30 -18.70
CA SER A 120 30.13 10.21 -18.19
C SER A 120 29.85 10.66 -16.75
N LYS A 121 30.52 10.01 -15.78
CA LYS A 121 30.61 10.44 -14.37
C LYS A 121 29.31 10.49 -13.56
N GLN A 122 28.37 9.57 -13.79
CA GLN A 122 27.20 9.50 -12.91
C GLN A 122 27.49 8.75 -11.61
N PRO A 123 26.81 9.13 -10.51
CA PRO A 123 26.89 8.38 -9.27
C PRO A 123 26.44 6.93 -9.50
N ASP A 124 27.04 5.97 -8.81
CA ASP A 124 26.59 4.57 -8.82
C ASP A 124 25.25 4.43 -8.05
N TRP A 125 24.16 4.79 -8.72
CA TRP A 125 22.82 4.69 -8.13
C TRP A 125 22.48 3.28 -7.61
N LYS A 126 23.04 2.22 -8.21
CA LYS A 126 22.83 0.86 -7.71
C LYS A 126 23.43 0.70 -6.32
N ASN A 127 24.59 1.29 -6.08
CA ASN A 127 25.24 1.29 -4.78
C ASN A 127 24.47 2.14 -3.76
N TYR A 128 23.99 3.34 -4.17
CA TYR A 128 23.12 4.17 -3.32
C TYR A 128 21.84 3.44 -2.92
N VAL A 129 21.13 2.82 -3.87
CA VAL A 129 19.91 2.05 -3.62
C VAL A 129 20.18 0.88 -2.68
N ARG A 130 21.29 0.15 -2.87
CA ARG A 130 21.66 -0.99 -2.03
C ARG A 130 22.06 -0.59 -0.61
N ASN A 131 22.67 0.59 -0.44
CA ASN A 131 23.12 1.11 0.85
C ASN A 131 22.10 1.99 1.55
N GLY A 132 20.90 2.19 0.98
CA GLY A 132 19.81 2.91 1.60
C GLY A 132 19.31 2.24 2.88
N LEU A 133 18.78 3.02 3.81
CA LEU A 133 18.24 2.51 5.09
C LEU A 133 17.01 1.61 4.91
N HIS A 134 16.26 1.81 3.83
CA HIS A 134 15.07 1.02 3.53
C HIS A 134 15.45 -0.24 2.76
N GLU A 135 15.31 -1.39 3.39
CA GLU A 135 15.40 -2.66 2.68
C GLU A 135 14.18 -2.87 1.77
N PRO A 136 14.36 -3.52 0.61
CA PRO A 136 13.25 -3.83 -0.27
C PRO A 136 12.27 -4.77 0.44
N ASN A 137 10.97 -4.57 0.23
CA ASN A 137 9.93 -5.49 0.68
C ASN A 137 10.17 -6.90 0.11
N LEU A 138 9.64 -7.91 0.77
CA LEU A 138 9.54 -9.26 0.21
C LEU A 138 8.93 -9.19 -1.19
N LYS A 139 9.45 -9.99 -2.12
CA LYS A 139 8.97 -10.01 -3.51
C LYS A 139 7.45 -10.19 -3.59
N THR A 140 6.87 -11.04 -2.73
CA THR A 140 5.42 -11.24 -2.64
C THR A 140 4.67 -9.95 -2.29
N ILE A 141 5.21 -9.11 -1.39
CA ILE A 141 4.58 -7.82 -1.03
C ILE A 141 4.67 -6.84 -2.22
N GLN A 142 5.81 -6.81 -2.92
CA GLN A 142 5.97 -6.01 -4.13
C GLN A 142 4.97 -6.43 -5.21
N ASP A 143 4.80 -7.74 -5.42
CA ASP A 143 3.84 -8.29 -6.37
C ASP A 143 2.40 -7.97 -5.95
N ILE A 144 2.04 -8.08 -4.65
CA ILE A 144 0.73 -7.67 -4.14
C ILE A 144 0.46 -6.21 -4.50
N ASN A 145 1.38 -5.30 -4.14
CA ASN A 145 1.22 -3.87 -4.41
C ASN A 145 1.08 -3.55 -5.92
N GLN A 146 1.76 -4.30 -6.77
CA GLN A 146 1.67 -4.15 -8.22
C GLN A 146 0.32 -4.67 -8.74
N TYR A 147 -0.08 -5.88 -8.34
CA TYR A 147 -1.32 -6.51 -8.82
C TYR A 147 -2.59 -5.87 -8.23
N GLU A 148 -2.52 -5.19 -7.09
CA GLU A 148 -3.64 -4.43 -6.54
C GLU A 148 -4.09 -3.26 -7.44
N THR A 149 -3.31 -2.86 -8.45
CA THR A 149 -3.70 -1.86 -9.44
C THR A 149 -4.38 -2.46 -10.69
N ASP A 150 -4.29 -3.78 -10.88
CA ASP A 150 -4.90 -4.48 -12.00
C ASP A 150 -6.37 -4.80 -11.72
N THR A 151 -7.27 -4.25 -12.54
CA THR A 151 -8.72 -4.45 -12.41
C THR A 151 -9.20 -5.83 -12.84
N ALA A 152 -8.38 -6.59 -13.58
CA ALA A 152 -8.72 -7.95 -14.03
C ALA A 152 -8.45 -9.01 -12.94
N ILE A 153 -7.70 -8.66 -11.90
CA ILE A 153 -7.32 -9.61 -10.84
C ILE A 153 -8.37 -9.66 -9.74
N ILE A 154 -8.71 -10.86 -9.29
CA ILE A 154 -9.62 -11.10 -8.17
C ILE A 154 -8.84 -10.98 -6.85
N ARG A 155 -9.16 -9.98 -6.03
CA ARG A 155 -8.43 -9.66 -4.82
C ARG A 155 -9.06 -10.35 -3.61
N LEU A 156 -8.64 -11.58 -3.31
CA LEU A 156 -9.15 -12.34 -2.15
C LEU A 156 -8.52 -11.96 -0.81
N GLY A 157 -7.44 -11.17 -0.80
CA GLY A 157 -6.74 -10.82 0.44
C GLY A 157 -6.66 -9.33 0.76
N THR A 158 -7.11 -8.45 -0.14
CA THR A 158 -6.95 -6.99 -0.02
C THR A 158 -7.68 -6.41 1.18
N GLY A 159 -7.01 -5.53 1.91
CA GLY A 159 -7.51 -4.87 3.12
C GLY A 159 -8.21 -3.53 2.86
N GLU A 160 -9.03 -3.45 1.82
CA GLU A 160 -9.78 -2.27 1.42
C GLU A 160 -11.27 -2.59 1.27
N LEU A 161 -12.09 -1.55 1.33
CA LEU A 161 -13.50 -1.63 0.95
C LEU A 161 -13.62 -1.68 -0.58
N SER A 162 -14.57 -2.49 -1.05
CA SER A 162 -15.01 -2.44 -2.46
C SER A 162 -15.42 -1.02 -2.86
N PRO A 163 -15.15 -0.58 -4.09
CA PRO A 163 -15.68 0.69 -4.60
C PRO A 163 -17.21 0.82 -4.43
N SER A 164 -17.95 -0.29 -4.46
CA SER A 164 -19.41 -0.30 -4.20
C SER A 164 -19.79 0.01 -2.75
N LEU A 165 -18.86 -0.17 -1.80
CA LEU A 165 -19.06 0.14 -0.38
C LEU A 165 -18.61 1.55 0.00
N LEU A 166 -18.01 2.30 -0.92
CA LEU A 166 -17.62 3.69 -0.67
C LEU A 166 -18.81 4.62 -0.87
N PRO A 167 -19.07 5.57 0.04
CA PRO A 167 -20.20 6.48 -0.02
C PRO A 167 -19.99 7.63 -1.02
N THR A 168 -19.61 7.33 -2.26
CA THR A 168 -19.17 8.31 -3.27
C THR A 168 -20.18 9.43 -3.50
N LYS A 169 -21.47 9.11 -3.70
CA LYS A 169 -22.54 10.12 -3.91
C LYS A 169 -22.75 11.04 -2.69
N LYS A 170 -22.60 10.50 -1.49
CA LYS A 170 -22.71 11.31 -0.26
C LYS A 170 -21.48 12.21 -0.09
N ILE A 171 -20.28 11.70 -0.38
CA ILE A 171 -19.05 12.50 -0.39
C ILE A 171 -19.14 13.63 -1.41
N GLU A 172 -19.58 13.34 -2.63
CA GLU A 172 -19.79 14.33 -3.68
C GLU A 172 -20.77 15.44 -3.22
N LYS A 173 -21.91 15.06 -2.66
CA LYS A 173 -22.89 16.02 -2.12
C LYS A 173 -22.30 16.88 -1.00
N THR A 174 -21.53 16.29 -0.09
CA THR A 174 -20.86 17.06 0.98
C THR A 174 -19.87 18.07 0.39
N LEU A 175 -19.06 17.66 -0.59
CA LEU A 175 -18.11 18.57 -1.26
C LEU A 175 -18.81 19.73 -1.96
N GLN A 176 -19.95 19.48 -2.64
CA GLN A 176 -20.74 20.51 -3.31
C GLN A 176 -21.36 21.52 -2.33
N SER A 177 -21.71 21.09 -1.12
CA SER A 177 -22.31 21.94 -0.08
C SER A 177 -21.29 22.62 0.83
N THR A 178 -20.00 22.23 0.73
CA THR A 178 -18.93 22.80 1.56
C THR A 178 -18.44 24.09 0.97
N SER A 179 -18.47 25.18 1.74
CA SER A 179 -17.84 26.44 1.37
C SER A 179 -16.39 26.48 1.88
N PHE A 180 -15.48 26.82 1.00
CA PHE A 180 -14.09 27.04 1.35
C PHE A 180 -13.77 28.54 1.34
N ASP A 181 -13.16 29.03 2.39
CA ASP A 181 -12.54 30.35 2.37
C ASP A 181 -11.06 30.23 1.96
N ALA A 182 -10.43 31.36 1.66
CA ALA A 182 -9.03 31.39 1.23
C ALA A 182 -8.07 30.85 2.32
N HIS A 183 -8.43 30.98 3.60
CA HIS A 183 -7.59 30.50 4.72
C HIS A 183 -7.71 28.99 4.89
N SER A 184 -8.89 28.42 4.64
CA SER A 184 -9.12 26.95 4.78
C SER A 184 -8.37 26.11 3.74
N LEU A 185 -7.87 26.73 2.65
CA LEU A 185 -7.05 26.06 1.63
C LEU A 185 -5.53 26.27 1.82
N GLY A 186 -5.13 27.04 2.84
CA GLY A 186 -3.73 27.21 3.22
C GLY A 186 -3.20 25.99 4.01
N TYR A 187 -1.93 26.08 4.43
CA TYR A 187 -1.36 25.07 5.34
C TYR A 187 -2.09 25.06 6.67
N SER A 188 -2.45 23.88 7.14
CA SER A 188 -3.07 23.69 8.46
C SER A 188 -2.03 23.88 9.57
N GLU A 189 -2.51 24.03 10.82
CA GLU A 189 -1.66 23.94 12.02
C GLU A 189 -0.85 22.63 12.02
N PRO A 190 0.33 22.57 12.70
CA PRO A 190 1.14 21.35 12.77
C PRO A 190 0.39 20.11 13.23
N LYS A 191 -0.58 20.27 14.14
CA LYS A 191 -1.46 19.17 14.60
C LYS A 191 -2.63 18.87 13.65
N GLY A 192 -2.77 19.60 12.55
CA GLY A 192 -3.88 19.50 11.61
C GLY A 192 -5.07 20.40 11.97
N ASP A 193 -6.11 20.37 11.16
CA ASP A 193 -7.28 21.23 11.27
C ASP A 193 -7.93 21.17 12.66
N LYS A 194 -8.16 22.34 13.26
CA LYS A 194 -8.71 22.45 14.63
C LYS A 194 -10.13 21.91 14.74
N ARG A 195 -10.98 22.19 13.73
CA ARG A 195 -12.37 21.71 13.70
C ARG A 195 -12.41 20.19 13.60
N LEU A 196 -11.56 19.58 12.74
CA LEU A 196 -11.46 18.12 12.64
C LEU A 196 -11.02 17.51 13.97
N ARG A 197 -10.02 18.10 14.65
CA ARG A 197 -9.57 17.60 15.96
C ARG A 197 -10.68 17.70 17.01
N GLN A 198 -11.53 18.74 16.97
CA GLN A 198 -12.70 18.85 17.84
C GLN A 198 -13.73 17.75 17.55
N CYS A 199 -14.04 17.50 16.27
CA CYS A 199 -14.97 16.42 15.89
C CYS A 199 -14.42 15.04 16.30
N ILE A 200 -13.11 14.79 16.14
CA ILE A 200 -12.48 13.54 16.57
C ILE A 200 -12.50 13.41 18.09
N SER A 201 -12.32 14.51 18.84
CA SER A 201 -12.44 14.50 20.31
C SER A 201 -13.82 14.01 20.74
N VAL A 202 -14.89 14.56 20.19
CA VAL A 202 -16.28 14.14 20.44
C VAL A 202 -16.51 12.68 20.02
N TYR A 203 -16.01 12.29 18.86
CA TYR A 203 -16.11 10.90 18.39
C TYR A 203 -15.39 9.92 19.34
N LEU A 204 -14.22 10.26 19.86
CA LEU A 204 -13.48 9.44 20.82
C LEU A 204 -14.17 9.32 22.18
N GLU A 205 -14.88 10.36 22.60
CA GLU A 205 -15.70 10.31 23.84
C GLU A 205 -16.77 9.23 23.77
N THR A 206 -17.39 8.98 22.59
CA THR A 206 -18.36 7.89 22.40
C THR A 206 -17.72 6.51 22.62
N LYS A 207 -16.40 6.40 22.51
CA LYS A 207 -15.61 5.20 22.76
C LYS A 207 -14.96 5.19 24.16
N GLY A 208 -15.34 6.08 25.04
CA GLY A 208 -14.78 6.21 26.38
C GLY A 208 -13.36 6.76 26.42
N VAL A 209 -12.83 7.29 25.30
CA VAL A 209 -11.49 7.89 25.23
C VAL A 209 -11.59 9.38 25.42
N ASN A 210 -11.16 9.87 26.58
CA ASN A 210 -11.09 11.30 26.86
C ASN A 210 -9.81 11.91 26.26
N ALA A 211 -9.91 12.47 25.07
CA ALA A 211 -8.82 13.11 24.34
C ALA A 211 -9.18 14.54 23.94
N SER A 212 -8.55 15.53 24.57
CA SER A 212 -8.76 16.95 24.19
C SER A 212 -8.24 17.21 22.75
N PRO A 213 -8.76 18.23 22.03
CA PRO A 213 -8.24 18.61 20.71
C PRO A 213 -6.73 18.95 20.70
N SER A 214 -6.15 19.35 21.84
CA SER A 214 -4.71 19.61 22.00
C SER A 214 -3.88 18.33 22.11
N SER A 215 -4.47 17.23 22.55
CA SER A 215 -3.86 15.90 22.66
C SER A 215 -4.07 15.03 21.41
N LEU A 216 -4.54 15.65 20.31
CA LEU A 216 -4.80 15.02 19.01
C LEU A 216 -3.92 15.62 17.92
N MET A 217 -3.46 14.77 17.00
CA MET A 217 -2.77 15.18 15.77
C MET A 217 -3.33 14.41 14.57
N ILE A 218 -3.59 15.12 13.47
CA ILE A 218 -4.02 14.53 12.21
C ILE A 218 -2.82 14.01 11.42
N VAL A 219 -2.97 12.83 10.84
CA VAL A 219 -1.96 12.16 10.01
C VAL A 219 -2.57 11.64 8.71
N SER A 220 -1.72 11.37 7.71
CA SER A 220 -2.13 10.82 6.42
C SER A 220 -2.33 9.29 6.50
N GLY A 221 -3.20 8.87 7.43
CA GLY A 221 -3.51 7.47 7.74
C GLY A 221 -2.56 6.84 8.77
N GLY A 222 -2.94 5.65 9.29
CA GLY A 222 -2.23 4.97 10.38
C GLY A 222 -0.76 4.66 10.09
N LEU A 223 -0.39 4.39 8.83
CA LEU A 223 1.01 4.12 8.48
C LEU A 223 1.92 5.33 8.73
N GLN A 224 1.46 6.55 8.44
CA GLN A 224 2.22 7.76 8.76
C GLN A 224 2.35 7.94 10.28
N ALA A 225 1.32 7.59 11.06
CA ALA A 225 1.43 7.60 12.53
C ALA A 225 2.57 6.71 13.00
N LEU A 226 2.64 5.47 12.49
CA LEU A 226 3.70 4.53 12.83
C LEU A 226 5.09 5.03 12.40
N GLN A 227 5.20 5.64 11.22
CA GLN A 227 6.45 6.24 10.73
C GLN A 227 6.92 7.39 11.62
N LEU A 228 6.03 8.33 11.96
CA LEU A 228 6.34 9.46 12.84
C LEU A 228 6.78 9.00 14.25
N ILE A 229 6.09 8.00 14.80
CA ILE A 229 6.47 7.41 16.10
C ILE A 229 7.84 6.74 16.01
N SER A 230 8.11 6.00 14.93
CA SER A 230 9.39 5.31 14.77
C SER A 230 10.58 6.28 14.73
N VAL A 231 10.49 7.36 13.96
CA VAL A 231 11.59 8.31 13.80
C VAL A 231 11.62 9.39 14.90
N GLY A 232 10.48 9.67 15.53
CA GLY A 232 10.34 10.76 16.49
C GLY A 232 10.52 10.39 17.96
N LEU A 233 10.22 9.14 18.32
CA LEU A 233 10.21 8.70 19.71
C LEU A 233 11.20 7.57 20.02
N LEU A 234 11.72 6.88 18.98
CA LEU A 234 12.59 5.73 19.16
C LEU A 234 14.00 6.01 18.64
N GLN A 235 14.98 5.34 19.22
CA GLN A 235 16.36 5.35 18.75
C GLN A 235 16.63 4.13 17.85
N LYS A 236 17.58 4.25 16.95
CA LYS A 236 18.06 3.11 16.16
C LYS A 236 18.51 1.97 17.09
N GLY A 237 18.09 0.74 16.78
CA GLY A 237 18.34 -0.43 17.63
C GLY A 237 17.33 -0.63 18.75
N SER A 238 16.34 0.25 18.92
CA SER A 238 15.22 0.06 19.85
C SER A 238 14.47 -1.24 19.58
N MET A 239 14.01 -1.89 20.65
CA MET A 239 13.19 -3.10 20.55
C MET A 239 11.72 -2.73 20.59
N VAL A 240 10.96 -3.13 19.57
CA VAL A 240 9.51 -3.00 19.51
C VAL A 240 8.87 -4.37 19.64
N LEU A 241 8.12 -4.57 20.72
CA LEU A 241 7.33 -5.77 20.93
C LEU A 241 6.01 -5.66 20.19
N HIS A 242 5.51 -6.76 19.66
CA HIS A 242 4.18 -6.82 19.02
C HIS A 242 3.56 -8.22 19.16
N GLU A 243 2.24 -8.34 19.03
CA GLU A 243 1.61 -9.63 18.90
C GLU A 243 1.94 -10.27 17.55
N SER A 244 2.11 -11.59 17.49
CA SER A 244 2.40 -12.34 16.27
C SER A 244 1.27 -13.34 15.99
N PRO A 245 0.80 -13.44 14.72
CA PRO A 245 1.19 -12.68 13.53
C PRO A 245 0.80 -11.19 13.56
N SER A 246 1.48 -10.33 12.77
CA SER A 246 1.29 -8.88 12.84
C SER A 246 1.31 -8.18 11.48
N TYR A 247 0.50 -7.12 11.39
CA TYR A 247 0.54 -6.17 10.28
C TYR A 247 1.92 -5.52 10.10
N LEU A 248 2.66 -5.27 11.18
CA LEU A 248 3.98 -4.63 11.12
C LEU A 248 4.98 -5.38 10.23
N ASN A 249 4.85 -6.70 10.10
CA ASN A 249 5.72 -7.49 9.23
C ASN A 249 5.43 -7.27 7.74
N SER A 250 4.27 -6.69 7.39
CA SER A 250 3.90 -6.40 6.00
C SER A 250 4.18 -4.97 5.55
N VAL A 251 4.53 -4.03 6.46
CA VAL A 251 4.67 -2.60 6.13
C VAL A 251 5.97 -1.95 6.58
N HIS A 252 6.77 -2.59 7.42
CA HIS A 252 8.13 -2.24 7.85
C HIS A 252 8.40 -0.81 8.39
N PRO A 253 7.46 -0.09 9.05
CA PRO A 253 7.72 1.28 9.47
C PRO A 253 8.82 1.41 10.52
N PHE A 254 8.96 0.40 11.39
CA PHE A 254 9.98 0.35 12.43
C PHE A 254 11.29 -0.23 11.93
N GLN A 255 11.26 -1.29 11.13
CA GLN A 255 12.46 -1.92 10.57
C GLN A 255 13.22 -0.94 9.66
N SER A 256 12.50 -0.20 8.82
CA SER A 256 13.08 0.83 7.95
C SER A 256 13.75 1.97 8.72
N ALA A 257 13.33 2.22 9.95
CA ALA A 257 13.97 3.18 10.85
C ALA A 257 15.07 2.54 11.75
N GLY A 258 15.40 1.26 11.50
CA GLY A 258 16.49 0.55 12.19
C GLY A 258 16.12 -0.03 13.55
N MET A 259 14.83 -0.27 13.85
CA MET A 259 14.35 -0.94 15.05
C MET A 259 14.27 -2.45 14.87
N HIS A 260 14.30 -3.18 15.98
CA HIS A 260 14.14 -4.63 16.02
C HIS A 260 12.73 -5.00 16.47
N LEU A 261 12.00 -5.75 15.63
CA LEU A 261 10.70 -6.30 15.98
C LEU A 261 10.85 -7.62 16.73
N VAL A 262 10.05 -7.82 17.78
CA VAL A 262 9.98 -9.07 18.54
C VAL A 262 8.50 -9.46 18.69
N GLY A 263 8.11 -10.53 17.99
CA GLY A 263 6.75 -11.07 18.02
C GLY A 263 6.48 -11.87 19.31
N LEU A 264 5.34 -11.63 19.93
CA LEU A 264 4.81 -12.35 21.09
C LEU A 264 3.60 -13.17 20.66
N SER A 265 3.63 -14.47 20.90
CA SER A 265 2.54 -15.37 20.50
C SER A 265 1.42 -15.45 21.54
N LYS A 266 0.18 -15.23 21.13
CA LYS A 266 -1.01 -15.52 21.97
C LYS A 266 -1.29 -17.02 22.10
N GLN A 267 -0.81 -17.84 21.16
CA GLN A 267 -1.03 -19.29 21.13
C GLN A 267 0.08 -20.06 21.86
N GLY A 268 1.07 -19.36 22.42
CA GLY A 268 2.16 -19.97 23.15
C GLY A 268 1.76 -20.51 24.54
N ARG A 269 2.67 -21.25 25.19
CA ARG A 269 2.49 -21.73 26.57
C ARG A 269 2.47 -20.60 27.61
N GLU A 270 3.10 -19.47 27.30
CA GLU A 270 3.20 -18.30 28.16
C GLU A 270 2.24 -17.20 27.69
N SER A 271 1.56 -16.55 28.62
CA SER A 271 0.75 -15.37 28.33
C SER A 271 1.63 -14.20 27.84
N ILE A 272 1.06 -13.26 27.04
CA ILE A 272 1.78 -12.08 26.56
C ILE A 272 2.42 -11.29 27.72
N PRO A 273 1.73 -11.01 28.85
CA PRO A 273 2.37 -10.37 30.02
C PRO A 273 3.60 -11.09 30.55
N THR A 274 3.58 -12.43 30.59
CA THR A 274 4.74 -13.23 31.04
C THR A 274 5.90 -13.12 30.03
N GLN A 275 5.62 -13.19 28.74
CA GLN A 275 6.63 -12.99 27.69
C GLN A 275 7.26 -11.60 27.77
N ILE A 276 6.46 -10.54 27.95
CA ILE A 276 6.95 -9.15 28.13
C ILE A 276 7.93 -9.09 29.30
N LYS A 277 7.54 -9.57 30.47
CA LYS A 277 8.40 -9.57 31.68
C LYS A 277 9.71 -10.31 31.43
N ARG A 278 9.67 -11.48 30.82
CA ARG A 278 10.85 -12.29 30.53
C ARG A 278 11.81 -11.59 29.55
N ILE A 279 11.29 -10.96 28.52
CA ILE A 279 12.10 -10.26 27.51
C ILE A 279 12.68 -9.00 28.10
N ASN A 280 11.87 -8.18 28.76
CA ASN A 280 12.30 -6.89 29.34
C ASN A 280 13.36 -7.07 30.43
N GLY A 281 13.36 -8.19 31.17
CA GLY A 281 14.40 -8.55 32.13
C GLY A 281 15.77 -8.86 31.49
N ARG A 282 15.82 -9.14 30.18
CA ARG A 282 17.07 -9.40 29.44
C ARG A 282 17.55 -8.20 28.64
N LYS A 283 16.66 -7.54 27.91
CA LYS A 283 16.90 -6.35 27.12
C LYS A 283 15.66 -5.47 27.15
N LYS A 284 15.82 -4.21 27.57
CA LYS A 284 14.71 -3.29 27.75
C LYS A 284 13.95 -3.05 26.44
N ALA A 285 12.66 -3.34 26.45
CA ALA A 285 11.75 -3.02 25.35
C ALA A 285 11.43 -1.52 25.36
N SER A 286 11.34 -0.93 24.16
CA SER A 286 11.07 0.49 23.99
C SER A 286 9.60 0.80 23.76
N LEU A 287 8.83 -0.17 23.23
CA LEU A 287 7.45 0.00 22.81
C LEU A 287 6.74 -1.34 22.67
N PHE A 288 5.41 -1.37 22.89
CA PHE A 288 4.53 -2.46 22.53
C PHE A 288 3.47 -1.99 21.52
N TYR A 289 3.37 -2.66 20.35
CA TYR A 289 2.34 -2.40 19.34
C TYR A 289 1.30 -3.50 19.32
N THR A 290 0.02 -3.12 19.25
CA THR A 290 -1.10 -4.05 19.17
C THR A 290 -2.25 -3.51 18.33
N VAL A 291 -3.00 -4.43 17.68
CA VAL A 291 -4.31 -4.21 17.07
C VAL A 291 -5.34 -4.99 17.90
N PRO A 292 -5.82 -4.46 19.03
CA PRO A 292 -6.57 -5.26 20.00
C PRO A 292 -8.00 -5.59 19.57
N THR A 293 -8.50 -4.96 18.49
CA THR A 293 -9.86 -5.16 17.97
C THR A 293 -9.79 -5.55 16.51
N PHE A 294 -10.35 -6.73 16.18
CA PHE A 294 -10.35 -7.29 14.81
C PHE A 294 -8.98 -7.25 14.15
N ASN A 295 -8.02 -7.83 14.85
CA ASN A 295 -6.60 -7.82 14.51
C ASN A 295 -6.33 -8.13 13.03
N ASN A 296 -5.39 -7.42 12.44
CA ASN A 296 -4.85 -7.73 11.13
C ASN A 296 -3.52 -8.51 11.29
N PRO A 297 -3.44 -9.81 10.91
CA PRO A 297 -4.34 -10.51 9.99
C PRO A 297 -5.38 -11.44 10.65
N THR A 298 -5.31 -11.71 11.95
CA THR A 298 -6.00 -12.84 12.61
C THR A 298 -7.49 -12.63 12.86
N ASN A 299 -7.95 -11.39 12.77
CA ASN A 299 -9.32 -10.95 13.11
C ASN A 299 -9.74 -11.25 14.56
N THR A 300 -8.79 -11.53 15.46
CA THR A 300 -9.06 -11.73 16.89
C THR A 300 -9.31 -10.41 17.59
N THR A 301 -10.11 -10.45 18.66
CA THR A 301 -10.36 -9.30 19.54
C THR A 301 -9.94 -9.65 20.97
N TRP A 302 -9.19 -8.76 21.59
CA TRP A 302 -8.76 -8.88 23.00
C TRP A 302 -9.93 -8.62 23.91
N THR A 303 -10.11 -9.47 24.93
CA THR A 303 -11.08 -9.27 25.99
C THR A 303 -10.71 -8.06 26.86
N LYS A 304 -11.67 -7.54 27.62
CA LYS A 304 -11.42 -6.47 28.60
C LYS A 304 -10.31 -6.85 29.59
N GLU A 305 -10.31 -8.09 30.03
CA GLU A 305 -9.29 -8.59 30.97
C GLU A 305 -7.89 -8.62 30.34
N GLU A 306 -7.76 -9.11 29.09
CA GLU A 306 -6.48 -9.09 28.37
C GLU A 306 -5.94 -7.67 28.18
N ARG A 307 -6.83 -6.69 27.90
CA ARG A 307 -6.46 -5.27 27.78
C ARG A 307 -5.94 -4.69 29.11
N LEU A 308 -6.63 -4.98 30.21
CA LEU A 308 -6.21 -4.56 31.56
C LEU A 308 -4.88 -5.20 31.97
N ASN A 309 -4.70 -6.49 31.69
CA ASN A 309 -3.47 -7.21 31.99
C ASN A 309 -2.29 -6.67 31.19
N LEU A 310 -2.48 -6.36 29.89
CA LEU A 310 -1.46 -5.71 29.09
C LEU A 310 -1.09 -4.33 29.65
N LEU A 311 -2.09 -3.49 29.92
CA LEU A 311 -1.86 -2.15 30.45
C LEU A 311 -1.10 -2.20 31.78
N SER A 312 -1.49 -3.11 32.68
CA SER A 312 -0.85 -3.30 33.99
C SER A 312 0.62 -3.69 33.86
N ILE A 313 0.94 -4.68 33.01
CA ILE A 313 2.33 -5.12 32.84
C ILE A 313 3.17 -4.03 32.15
N CYS A 314 2.64 -3.39 31.11
CA CYS A 314 3.34 -2.33 30.40
C CYS A 314 3.60 -1.10 31.32
N LYS A 315 2.65 -0.75 32.19
CA LYS A 315 2.84 0.27 33.25
C LYS A 315 3.97 -0.12 34.19
N LYS A 316 3.96 -1.35 34.72
CA LYS A 316 5.00 -1.85 35.63
C LYS A 316 6.39 -1.86 34.97
N GLU A 317 6.48 -2.27 33.73
CA GLU A 317 7.73 -2.38 32.98
C GLU A 317 8.13 -1.07 32.29
N GLN A 318 7.31 -0.01 32.40
CA GLN A 318 7.50 1.31 31.77
C GLN A 318 7.62 1.21 30.24
N ILE A 319 6.76 0.42 29.59
CA ILE A 319 6.73 0.22 28.15
C ILE A 319 5.51 0.94 27.58
N PRO A 320 5.67 2.01 26.78
CA PRO A 320 4.58 2.66 26.08
C PRO A 320 3.86 1.67 25.13
N ILE A 321 2.56 1.88 24.93
CA ILE A 321 1.71 1.07 24.06
C ILE A 321 1.28 1.91 22.86
N ILE A 322 1.40 1.37 21.64
CA ILE A 322 0.66 1.83 20.47
C ILE A 322 -0.55 0.94 20.32
N GLU A 323 -1.72 1.50 20.44
CA GLU A 323 -2.98 0.88 20.14
C GLU A 323 -3.45 1.31 18.74
N ASP A 324 -3.42 0.40 17.78
CA ASP A 324 -3.91 0.63 16.41
C ASP A 324 -5.38 0.17 16.32
N ASP A 325 -6.30 1.13 16.39
CA ASP A 325 -7.75 0.89 16.55
C ASP A 325 -8.56 1.24 15.29
N VAL A 326 -8.04 0.89 14.12
CA VAL A 326 -8.64 1.27 12.82
C VAL A 326 -9.84 0.41 12.41
N TYR A 327 -10.13 -0.69 13.12
CA TYR A 327 -11.21 -1.62 12.78
C TYR A 327 -12.38 -1.63 13.79
N SER A 328 -12.26 -0.97 14.94
CA SER A 328 -13.20 -1.11 16.07
C SER A 328 -14.66 -0.73 15.73
N ASP A 329 -14.88 0.14 14.75
CA ASP A 329 -16.21 0.50 14.29
C ASP A 329 -16.90 -0.59 13.43
N LEU A 330 -16.14 -1.56 12.96
CA LEU A 330 -16.63 -2.60 12.03
C LEU A 330 -17.07 -3.87 12.76
N TRP A 331 -17.70 -3.72 13.92
CA TRP A 331 -18.30 -4.83 14.66
C TRP A 331 -19.65 -5.24 14.04
N PHE A 332 -20.09 -6.46 14.27
CA PHE A 332 -21.31 -7.02 13.68
C PHE A 332 -22.44 -7.14 14.71
N GLU A 333 -22.48 -8.23 15.46
CA GLU A 333 -23.57 -8.53 16.38
C GLU A 333 -23.36 -7.87 17.75
N LYS A 334 -22.12 -7.66 18.17
CA LYS A 334 -21.78 -7.14 19.49
C LYS A 334 -20.62 -6.17 19.42
N GLU A 335 -20.75 -5.05 20.13
CA GLU A 335 -19.66 -4.10 20.30
C GLU A 335 -18.43 -4.74 20.98
N PRO A 336 -17.22 -4.46 20.48
CA PRO A 336 -16.01 -4.91 21.12
C PRO A 336 -15.78 -4.21 22.48
N PRO A 337 -14.89 -4.72 23.32
CA PRO A 337 -14.47 -4.00 24.52
C PRO A 337 -13.90 -2.62 24.18
N LEU A 338 -14.09 -1.65 25.09
CA LEU A 338 -13.57 -0.29 24.93
C LEU A 338 -12.06 -0.31 24.67
N PRO A 339 -11.51 0.64 23.90
CA PRO A 339 -10.07 0.75 23.63
C PRO A 339 -9.21 0.71 24.89
N ILE A 340 -7.96 0.22 24.78
CA ILE A 340 -6.98 0.25 25.88
C ILE A 340 -6.78 1.70 26.36
N LYS A 341 -6.78 2.64 25.40
CA LYS A 341 -6.66 4.08 25.70
C LYS A 341 -7.75 4.59 26.64
N SER A 342 -8.95 4.06 26.61
CA SER A 342 -10.02 4.44 27.54
C SER A 342 -9.74 4.03 29.00
N LEU A 343 -8.85 3.05 29.19
CA LEU A 343 -8.43 2.53 30.50
C LEU A 343 -7.13 3.18 30.99
N ASP A 344 -6.46 3.97 30.14
CA ASP A 344 -5.16 4.59 30.41
C ASP A 344 -5.30 5.91 31.15
N THR A 345 -4.97 5.91 32.45
CA THR A 345 -4.94 7.10 33.32
C THR A 345 -3.57 7.76 33.39
N ASP A 346 -2.53 7.11 32.90
CA ASP A 346 -1.13 7.52 33.11
C ASP A 346 -0.45 8.09 31.85
N GLY A 347 -1.18 8.13 30.71
CA GLY A 347 -0.63 8.61 29.45
C GLY A 347 0.32 7.61 28.76
N LEU A 348 0.18 6.32 29.07
CA LEU A 348 1.03 5.25 28.54
C LEU A 348 0.68 4.87 27.11
N VAL A 349 -0.56 5.11 26.69
CA VAL A 349 -1.11 4.63 25.40
C VAL A 349 -1.16 5.75 24.37
N LEU A 350 -0.54 5.51 23.22
CA LEU A 350 -0.76 6.27 21.99
C LEU A 350 -1.82 5.54 21.17
N HIS A 351 -2.99 6.13 21.01
CA HIS A 351 -4.09 5.56 20.23
C HIS A 351 -4.04 6.08 18.80
N ILE A 352 -4.07 5.17 17.84
CA ILE A 352 -4.12 5.47 16.40
C ILE A 352 -5.51 5.10 15.87
N GLY A 353 -6.17 6.06 15.23
CA GLY A 353 -7.40 5.83 14.48
C GLY A 353 -7.28 6.26 13.03
N SER A 354 -8.21 5.79 12.19
CA SER A 354 -8.19 6.11 10.76
C SER A 354 -9.56 5.97 10.11
N MET A 355 -9.89 6.86 9.17
CA MET A 355 -11.07 6.77 8.30
C MET A 355 -10.87 5.84 7.09
N SER A 356 -9.68 5.28 6.91
CA SER A 356 -9.35 4.46 5.73
C SER A 356 -10.14 3.15 5.65
N LYS A 357 -10.60 2.62 6.79
CA LYS A 357 -11.30 1.33 6.85
C LYS A 357 -12.82 1.47 6.96
N THR A 358 -13.29 2.66 7.35
CA THR A 358 -14.71 2.91 7.62
C THR A 358 -15.33 3.86 6.62
N LEU A 359 -14.55 4.75 6.00
CA LEU A 359 -15.08 5.76 5.08
C LEU A 359 -14.45 5.66 3.69
N SER A 360 -13.16 5.95 3.57
CA SER A 360 -12.43 5.82 2.30
C SER A 360 -10.92 5.84 2.51
N PRO A 361 -10.18 4.88 1.95
CA PRO A 361 -8.71 4.90 2.00
C PRO A 361 -8.11 6.07 1.24
N GLY A 362 -8.77 6.57 0.19
CA GLY A 362 -8.31 7.70 -0.64
C GLY A 362 -8.30 9.04 0.07
N LEU A 363 -9.06 9.23 1.14
CA LEU A 363 -9.08 10.46 1.92
C LEU A 363 -7.78 10.69 2.70
N ARG A 364 -7.04 9.64 3.02
CA ARG A 364 -5.76 9.73 3.75
C ARG A 364 -5.89 10.48 5.08
N ILE A 365 -6.93 10.23 5.86
CA ILE A 365 -7.14 10.80 7.21
C ILE A 365 -7.03 9.72 8.29
N GLY A 366 -6.17 9.97 9.24
CA GLY A 366 -6.04 9.29 10.51
C GLY A 366 -5.63 10.27 11.61
N TRP A 367 -5.50 9.78 12.82
CA TRP A 367 -5.07 10.59 13.97
C TRP A 367 -4.24 9.79 14.97
N ILE A 368 -3.48 10.53 15.78
CA ILE A 368 -2.84 10.02 16.99
C ILE A 368 -3.45 10.76 18.16
N ALA A 369 -3.89 10.05 19.21
CA ALA A 369 -4.27 10.59 20.50
C ALA A 369 -3.26 10.14 21.57
N GLY A 370 -2.74 11.10 22.35
CA GLY A 370 -1.73 10.81 23.37
C GLY A 370 -1.39 12.00 24.25
N PRO A 371 -0.36 11.91 25.09
CA PRO A 371 0.10 13.03 25.92
C PRO A 371 0.46 14.24 25.05
N ILE A 372 0.07 15.44 25.50
CA ILE A 372 0.25 16.69 24.73
C ILE A 372 1.72 16.89 24.30
N THR A 373 2.68 16.63 25.18
CA THR A 373 4.11 16.77 24.87
C THR A 373 4.57 15.84 23.77
N VAL A 374 4.02 14.62 23.70
CA VAL A 374 4.30 13.66 22.63
C VAL A 374 3.67 14.14 21.31
N ILE A 375 2.42 14.58 21.36
CA ILE A 375 1.69 15.09 20.20
C ILE A 375 2.38 16.33 19.61
N GLU A 376 2.86 17.25 20.44
CA GLU A 376 3.60 18.44 19.99
C GLU A 376 4.92 18.05 19.31
N ARG A 377 5.65 17.10 19.87
CA ARG A 377 6.89 16.60 19.27
C ARG A 377 6.64 15.93 17.92
N LEU A 378 5.62 15.08 17.82
CA LEU A 378 5.28 14.41 16.57
C LEU A 378 4.76 15.40 15.51
N ALA A 379 4.02 16.44 15.92
CA ALA A 379 3.54 17.49 15.03
C ALA A 379 4.69 18.31 14.46
N ASP A 380 5.69 18.67 15.25
CA ASP A 380 6.91 19.34 14.80
C ASP A 380 7.66 18.49 13.74
N ILE A 381 7.83 17.19 14.00
CA ILE A 381 8.47 16.26 13.07
C ILE A 381 7.66 16.14 11.77
N LYS A 382 6.32 16.04 11.88
CA LYS A 382 5.45 15.99 10.71
C LYS A 382 5.62 17.20 9.80
N MET A 383 5.74 18.40 10.37
CA MET A 383 5.98 19.62 9.58
C MET A 383 7.32 19.59 8.84
N GLN A 384 8.33 18.87 9.37
CA GLN A 384 9.60 18.69 8.69
C GLN A 384 9.54 17.62 7.58
N MET A 385 8.54 16.72 7.60
CA MET A 385 8.41 15.60 6.65
C MET A 385 7.48 15.90 5.47
N ASP A 386 6.28 16.44 5.74
CA ASP A 386 5.25 16.60 4.68
C ASP A 386 4.48 17.93 4.76
N TYR A 387 4.82 18.82 5.69
CA TYR A 387 4.20 20.14 5.89
C TYR A 387 2.68 20.10 6.17
N GLY A 388 2.10 18.94 6.48
CA GLY A 388 0.70 18.80 6.87
C GLY A 388 -0.10 17.81 6.02
N SER A 389 -1.33 17.56 6.43
CA SER A 389 -2.27 16.69 5.70
C SER A 389 -3.20 17.53 4.80
N SER A 390 -3.80 16.92 3.78
CA SER A 390 -4.73 17.56 2.84
C SER A 390 -5.84 18.34 3.57
N ALA A 391 -5.92 19.66 3.36
CA ALA A 391 -6.95 20.52 3.93
C ALA A 391 -8.36 20.07 3.49
N LEU A 392 -8.52 19.76 2.19
CA LEU A 392 -9.79 19.28 1.63
C LEU A 392 -10.28 18.01 2.30
N SER A 393 -9.40 17.01 2.48
CA SER A 393 -9.76 15.76 3.16
C SER A 393 -10.11 15.98 4.63
N GLN A 394 -9.37 16.86 5.32
CA GLN A 394 -9.65 17.20 6.72
C GLN A 394 -11.02 17.86 6.87
N HIS A 395 -11.35 18.80 6.01
CA HIS A 395 -12.63 19.49 5.99
C HIS A 395 -13.80 18.51 5.75
N LEU A 396 -13.68 17.67 4.72
CA LEU A 396 -14.69 16.65 4.41
C LEU A 396 -14.96 15.72 5.60
N VAL A 397 -13.91 15.21 6.24
CA VAL A 397 -14.08 14.31 7.39
C VAL A 397 -14.67 15.04 8.59
N ALA A 398 -14.33 16.31 8.81
CA ALA A 398 -14.94 17.12 9.87
C ALA A 398 -16.46 17.27 9.65
N GLU A 399 -16.91 17.54 8.41
CA GLU A 399 -18.36 17.62 8.09
C GLU A 399 -19.06 16.29 8.32
N TRP A 400 -18.44 15.18 7.97
CA TRP A 400 -19.01 13.85 8.19
C TRP A 400 -19.14 13.50 9.68
N LEU A 401 -18.12 13.79 10.48
CA LEU A 401 -18.15 13.55 11.92
C LEU A 401 -19.07 14.51 12.69
N ALA A 402 -19.22 15.76 12.20
CA ALA A 402 -20.10 16.75 12.79
C ALA A 402 -21.60 16.47 12.50
N SER A 403 -21.90 15.59 11.58
CA SER A 403 -23.26 15.22 11.17
C SER A 403 -23.54 13.73 11.49
N ASP A 404 -24.80 13.32 11.33
CA ASP A 404 -25.21 11.93 11.47
C ASP A 404 -24.84 11.03 10.27
N GLN A 405 -24.17 11.60 9.26
CA GLN A 405 -23.82 10.87 8.04
C GLN A 405 -22.85 9.72 8.32
N TYR A 406 -21.88 9.93 9.23
CA TYR A 406 -20.89 8.90 9.56
C TYR A 406 -21.54 7.71 10.28
N SER A 407 -22.35 7.94 11.29
CA SER A 407 -23.06 6.86 12.02
C SER A 407 -23.99 6.06 11.12
N LYS A 408 -24.81 6.74 10.30
CA LYS A 408 -25.69 6.08 9.31
C LYS A 408 -24.92 5.29 8.26
N HIS A 409 -23.74 5.78 7.87
CA HIS A 409 -22.87 5.04 6.96
C HIS A 409 -22.30 3.79 7.62
N LEU A 410 -21.86 3.87 8.87
CA LEU A 410 -21.35 2.72 9.62
C LEU A 410 -22.42 1.63 9.80
N GLU A 411 -23.64 1.98 10.13
CA GLU A 411 -24.75 1.02 10.25
C GLU A 411 -24.97 0.27 8.94
N TRP A 412 -25.06 1.00 7.84
CA TRP A 412 -25.18 0.40 6.51
C TRP A 412 -23.98 -0.46 6.15
N LEU A 413 -22.76 0.04 6.38
CA LEU A 413 -21.53 -0.68 6.06
C LEU A 413 -21.38 -1.99 6.83
N ARG A 414 -21.74 -1.99 8.13
CA ARG A 414 -21.76 -3.21 8.96
C ARG A 414 -22.72 -4.25 8.38
N HIS A 415 -23.91 -3.82 7.99
CA HIS A 415 -24.91 -4.72 7.37
C HIS A 415 -24.36 -5.35 6.09
N GLU A 416 -23.81 -4.56 5.19
CA GLU A 416 -23.20 -5.05 3.95
C GLU A 416 -22.02 -6.03 4.19
N LEU A 417 -21.20 -5.74 5.19
CA LEU A 417 -20.08 -6.62 5.55
C LEU A 417 -20.56 -7.94 6.18
N ILE A 418 -21.67 -7.93 6.92
CA ILE A 418 -22.31 -9.16 7.43
C ILE A 418 -22.75 -10.04 6.27
N VAL A 419 -23.48 -9.48 5.29
CA VAL A 419 -23.94 -10.21 4.11
C VAL A 419 -22.76 -10.85 3.36
N ARG A 420 -21.70 -10.09 3.11
CA ARG A 420 -20.49 -10.57 2.43
C ARG A 420 -19.73 -11.61 3.24
N ARG A 421 -19.64 -11.46 4.56
CA ARG A 421 -19.07 -12.46 5.47
C ARG A 421 -19.82 -13.78 5.35
N ASP A 422 -21.13 -13.77 5.48
CA ASP A 422 -21.99 -14.95 5.51
C ASP A 422 -21.97 -15.68 4.16
N PHE A 423 -21.96 -14.94 3.07
CA PHE A 423 -21.76 -15.48 1.73
C PHE A 423 -20.38 -16.17 1.61
N THR A 424 -19.31 -15.49 2.07
CA THR A 424 -17.96 -16.07 2.05
C THR A 424 -17.84 -17.34 2.92
N LEU A 425 -18.46 -17.35 4.11
CA LEU A 425 -18.50 -18.52 4.98
C LEU A 425 -19.26 -19.69 4.33
N THR A 426 -20.32 -19.43 3.60
CA THR A 426 -21.06 -20.44 2.82
C THR A 426 -20.13 -21.08 1.77
N LEU A 427 -19.38 -20.29 1.03
CA LEU A 427 -18.41 -20.78 0.05
C LEU A 427 -17.27 -21.58 0.71
N LEU A 428 -16.75 -21.12 1.86
CA LEU A 428 -15.74 -21.86 2.60
C LEU A 428 -16.26 -23.19 3.09
N ASN A 429 -17.47 -23.26 3.63
CA ASN A 429 -18.10 -24.51 4.03
C ASN A 429 -18.28 -25.49 2.86
N GLN A 430 -18.59 -24.97 1.66
CA GLN A 430 -18.76 -25.76 0.47
C GLN A 430 -17.45 -26.32 -0.09
N TYR A 431 -16.38 -25.50 -0.15
CA TYR A 431 -15.18 -25.85 -0.89
C TYR A 431 -13.96 -26.17 0.00
N PHE A 432 -13.93 -25.71 1.26
CA PHE A 432 -12.77 -25.77 2.15
C PHE A 432 -12.98 -26.61 3.42
N LYS A 433 -14.16 -27.18 3.67
CA LYS A 433 -14.48 -27.94 4.88
C LYS A 433 -13.42 -28.99 5.27
N GLU A 434 -12.81 -29.65 4.28
CA GLU A 434 -11.76 -30.66 4.48
C GLU A 434 -10.34 -30.13 4.29
N LEU A 435 -10.18 -28.89 3.84
CA LEU A 435 -8.90 -28.30 3.46
C LEU A 435 -8.37 -27.33 4.50
N ALA A 436 -9.24 -26.73 5.31
CA ALA A 436 -8.88 -25.64 6.20
C ALA A 436 -9.79 -25.50 7.41
N GLU A 437 -9.30 -24.79 8.41
CA GLU A 437 -10.00 -24.34 9.61
C GLU A 437 -10.05 -22.81 9.64
N TRP A 438 -11.11 -22.22 10.18
CA TRP A 438 -11.27 -20.79 10.38
C TRP A 438 -12.19 -20.46 11.54
N GLN A 439 -12.09 -19.24 12.04
CA GLN A 439 -13.03 -18.69 13.00
C GLN A 439 -14.05 -17.79 12.28
N ILE A 440 -15.29 -17.75 12.79
CA ILE A 440 -16.33 -16.84 12.26
C ILE A 440 -16.02 -15.42 12.71
N PRO A 441 -15.80 -14.48 11.77
CA PRO A 441 -15.53 -13.08 12.10
C PRO A 441 -16.69 -12.42 12.83
N GLN A 442 -16.38 -11.71 13.92
CA GLN A 442 -17.34 -10.89 14.67
C GLN A 442 -17.27 -9.41 14.27
N GLY A 443 -16.49 -9.09 13.27
CA GLY A 443 -16.26 -7.75 12.73
C GLY A 443 -15.07 -7.70 11.78
N GLY A 444 -14.65 -6.49 11.39
CA GLY A 444 -13.49 -6.30 10.50
C GLY A 444 -13.73 -6.78 9.08
N PHE A 445 -12.64 -7.21 8.41
CA PHE A 445 -12.64 -7.57 6.98
C PHE A 445 -12.20 -8.98 6.69
N TYR A 446 -11.61 -9.70 7.68
CA TYR A 446 -10.71 -10.79 7.40
C TYR A 446 -11.20 -12.13 7.97
N ILE A 447 -10.83 -13.18 7.25
CA ILE A 447 -10.84 -14.55 7.73
C ILE A 447 -9.39 -15.04 7.70
N TRP A 448 -8.86 -15.46 8.85
CA TRP A 448 -7.56 -16.08 8.97
C TRP A 448 -7.72 -17.58 8.75
N LEU A 449 -7.52 -18.00 7.48
CA LEU A 449 -7.77 -19.35 7.02
C LEU A 449 -6.52 -20.22 7.25
N LYS A 450 -6.62 -21.24 8.08
CA LYS A 450 -5.55 -22.19 8.38
C LYS A 450 -5.70 -23.44 7.52
N LEU A 451 -4.82 -23.67 6.57
CA LEU A 451 -4.80 -24.87 5.76
C LEU A 451 -4.32 -26.08 6.57
N CYS A 452 -4.88 -27.27 6.30
CA CYS A 452 -4.50 -28.54 6.95
C CYS A 452 -3.07 -28.99 6.58
N LYS A 453 -2.50 -28.46 5.49
CA LYS A 453 -1.14 -28.76 5.02
C LYS A 453 -0.27 -27.51 4.89
N PRO A 454 1.04 -27.58 5.15
CA PRO A 454 1.97 -26.46 5.11
C PRO A 454 2.40 -26.12 3.66
N ILE A 455 1.44 -25.71 2.84
CA ILE A 455 1.62 -25.43 1.41
C ILE A 455 1.58 -23.94 1.05
N VAL A 456 1.39 -23.06 2.05
CA VAL A 456 1.35 -21.60 1.82
C VAL A 456 2.79 -21.11 1.63
N ASN A 457 3.19 -21.00 0.37
CA ASN A 457 4.53 -20.65 -0.06
C ASN A 457 4.49 -19.82 -1.37
N PRO A 458 5.62 -19.31 -1.87
CA PRO A 458 5.66 -18.56 -3.12
C PRO A 458 5.14 -19.31 -4.35
N ASN A 459 5.14 -20.66 -4.35
CA ASN A 459 4.59 -21.44 -5.46
C ASN A 459 3.07 -21.36 -5.49
N LEU A 460 2.39 -21.55 -4.33
CA LEU A 460 0.94 -21.35 -4.22
C LEU A 460 0.53 -19.94 -4.69
N PHE A 461 1.27 -18.90 -4.24
CA PHE A 461 1.03 -17.52 -4.65
C PHE A 461 1.12 -17.36 -6.17
N LYS A 462 2.19 -17.87 -6.81
CA LYS A 462 2.38 -17.80 -8.26
C LYS A 462 1.30 -18.56 -9.03
N GLN A 463 0.83 -19.71 -8.53
CA GLN A 463 -0.25 -20.46 -9.17
C GLN A 463 -1.59 -19.71 -9.07
N ALA A 464 -1.87 -19.06 -7.94
CA ALA A 464 -3.06 -18.23 -7.80
C ALA A 464 -3.03 -17.03 -8.77
N ILE A 465 -1.89 -16.34 -8.91
CA ILE A 465 -1.71 -15.25 -9.87
C ILE A 465 -1.97 -15.70 -11.31
N LYS A 466 -1.54 -16.90 -11.71
CA LYS A 466 -1.83 -17.44 -13.07
C LYS A 466 -3.32 -17.62 -13.35
N GLU A 467 -4.11 -17.82 -12.31
CA GLU A 467 -5.58 -17.90 -12.38
C GLU A 467 -6.25 -16.55 -12.06
N ASN A 468 -5.50 -15.44 -12.14
CA ASN A 468 -5.95 -14.08 -11.83
C ASN A 468 -6.47 -13.91 -10.39
N ILE A 469 -5.91 -14.60 -9.42
CA ILE A 469 -6.28 -14.52 -8.01
C ILE A 469 -5.13 -13.97 -7.19
N LEU A 470 -5.35 -12.84 -6.51
CA LEU A 470 -4.40 -12.24 -5.58
C LEU A 470 -4.66 -12.70 -4.16
N LEU A 471 -3.64 -13.30 -3.54
CA LEU A 471 -3.66 -13.81 -2.17
C LEU A 471 -2.80 -12.97 -1.24
N ASN A 472 -3.11 -13.04 0.06
CA ASN A 472 -2.26 -12.51 1.12
C ASN A 472 -1.80 -13.68 2.01
N PRO A 473 -0.62 -14.28 1.71
CA PRO A 473 -0.14 -15.45 2.43
C PRO A 473 0.38 -15.12 3.83
N GLY A 474 0.27 -16.09 4.76
CA GLY A 474 0.61 -15.93 6.16
C GLY A 474 2.04 -15.51 6.43
N TYR A 475 2.99 -15.94 5.58
CA TYR A 475 4.41 -15.63 5.75
C TYR A 475 4.76 -14.13 5.59
N ILE A 476 3.86 -13.30 5.05
CA ILE A 476 4.07 -11.84 5.04
C ILE A 476 3.72 -11.18 6.38
N TYR A 477 2.97 -11.87 7.26
CA TYR A 477 2.57 -11.39 8.59
C TYR A 477 3.36 -12.05 9.73
N GLU A 478 3.87 -13.23 9.49
CA GLU A 478 4.69 -14.01 10.43
C GLU A 478 5.70 -14.84 9.66
N PRO A 479 7.01 -14.62 9.82
CA PRO A 479 8.04 -15.41 9.18
C PRO A 479 7.82 -16.92 9.40
N ASN A 480 8.00 -17.72 8.36
CA ASN A 480 7.81 -19.18 8.36
C ASN A 480 6.35 -19.67 8.53
N ASN A 481 5.35 -18.80 8.53
CA ASN A 481 3.95 -19.21 8.54
C ASN A 481 3.54 -19.72 7.14
N ASN A 482 3.59 -21.03 6.98
CA ASN A 482 3.33 -21.73 5.73
C ASN A 482 1.96 -22.45 5.70
N THR A 483 1.08 -22.13 6.66
CA THR A 483 -0.23 -22.76 6.77
C THR A 483 -1.40 -21.80 6.64
N HIS A 484 -1.20 -20.49 6.76
CA HIS A 484 -2.30 -19.55 6.81
C HIS A 484 -2.39 -18.66 5.56
N LEU A 485 -3.62 -18.30 5.21
CA LEU A 485 -3.97 -17.26 4.25
C LEU A 485 -4.88 -16.24 4.93
N ARG A 486 -4.65 -14.95 4.69
CA ARG A 486 -5.63 -13.92 5.03
C ARG A 486 -6.59 -13.74 3.86
N LEU A 487 -7.85 -14.13 4.04
CA LEU A 487 -8.93 -13.82 3.11
C LEU A 487 -9.65 -12.55 3.53
N SER A 488 -10.19 -11.83 2.56
CA SER A 488 -11.01 -10.63 2.77
C SER A 488 -12.33 -10.78 2.05
N TYR A 489 -13.41 -10.44 2.73
CA TYR A 489 -14.76 -10.39 2.16
C TYR A 489 -15.20 -8.96 1.82
N SER A 490 -14.34 -7.96 2.02
CA SER A 490 -14.71 -6.54 1.86
C SER A 490 -14.56 -6.01 0.44
N TYR A 491 -13.71 -6.60 -0.40
CA TYR A 491 -13.33 -6.02 -1.70
C TYR A 491 -14.00 -6.70 -2.90
N ALA A 492 -13.79 -7.99 -3.10
CA ALA A 492 -14.27 -8.74 -4.25
C ALA A 492 -15.82 -8.78 -4.30
N SER A 493 -16.42 -8.80 -5.50
CA SER A 493 -17.86 -9.02 -5.64
C SER A 493 -18.26 -10.46 -5.25
N GLU A 494 -19.55 -10.74 -5.11
CA GLU A 494 -20.02 -12.09 -4.81
C GLU A 494 -19.61 -13.09 -5.89
N GLU A 495 -19.70 -12.72 -7.18
CA GLU A 495 -19.27 -13.57 -8.30
C GLU A 495 -17.76 -13.79 -8.25
N GLN A 496 -16.98 -12.75 -7.94
CA GLN A 496 -15.53 -12.85 -7.80
C GLN A 496 -15.14 -13.72 -6.59
N LEU A 497 -15.84 -13.60 -5.45
CA LEU A 497 -15.64 -14.45 -4.28
C LEU A 497 -15.95 -15.92 -4.61
N ALA A 498 -17.09 -16.18 -5.27
CA ALA A 498 -17.49 -17.54 -5.64
C ALA A 498 -16.46 -18.19 -6.57
N TYR A 499 -16.10 -17.51 -7.65
CA TYR A 499 -15.09 -18.00 -8.59
C TYR A 499 -13.72 -18.17 -7.93
N GLY A 500 -13.25 -17.15 -7.20
CA GLY A 500 -11.93 -17.12 -6.60
C GLY A 500 -11.74 -18.20 -5.52
N ILE A 501 -12.72 -18.38 -4.63
CA ILE A 501 -12.67 -19.40 -3.57
C ILE A 501 -12.76 -20.80 -4.17
N GLN A 502 -13.65 -21.04 -5.15
CA GLN A 502 -13.72 -22.33 -5.84
C GLN A 502 -12.40 -22.66 -6.55
N THR A 503 -11.85 -21.71 -7.30
CA THR A 503 -10.59 -21.92 -8.04
C THR A 503 -9.41 -22.13 -7.09
N LEU A 504 -9.32 -21.35 -6.01
CA LEU A 504 -8.30 -21.54 -4.97
C LEU A 504 -8.37 -22.95 -4.36
N SER A 505 -9.57 -23.47 -4.08
CA SER A 505 -9.73 -24.83 -3.57
C SER A 505 -9.18 -25.90 -4.54
N LYS A 506 -9.38 -25.72 -5.85
CA LYS A 506 -8.84 -26.62 -6.89
C LYS A 506 -7.30 -26.54 -6.94
N ILE A 507 -6.72 -25.35 -6.83
CA ILE A 507 -5.27 -25.18 -6.78
C ILE A 507 -4.70 -25.89 -5.56
N ILE A 508 -5.29 -25.69 -4.39
CA ILE A 508 -4.84 -26.31 -3.13
C ILE A 508 -4.93 -27.84 -3.22
N ARG A 509 -6.03 -28.40 -3.73
CA ARG A 509 -6.18 -29.87 -3.91
C ARG A 509 -5.13 -30.48 -4.84
N ARG A 510 -4.61 -29.73 -5.81
CA ARG A 510 -3.51 -30.18 -6.70
C ARG A 510 -2.14 -30.14 -6.02
N LEU A 511 -1.99 -29.38 -4.95
CA LEU A 511 -0.72 -29.17 -4.23
C LEU A 511 -0.59 -30.07 -2.99
N ILE A 512 -1.67 -30.70 -2.56
CA ILE A 512 -1.72 -31.67 -1.46
C ILE A 512 -1.52 -33.09 -1.97
#